data_9ca5bc5f3ceeffda8bb53d9ff511affc
#
_entry.id   9ca5bc5f3ceeffda8bb53d9ff511affc
#
_cell.length_a   1.000
_cell.length_b   1.000
_cell.length_c   1.000
_cell.angle_alpha   90.00
_cell.angle_beta   90.00
_cell.angle_gamma   90.00
#
_symmetry.space_group_name_H-M   'P 1'
#
loop_
_entity.id
_entity.type
_entity.pdbx_description
1 polymer ?
#
loop_
_entity_poly.entity_id
_entity_poly.type
_entity_poly.pdbx_seq_one_letter_code
_entity_poly.pdbx_strand_id
1 'polypeptide(L)'
;MRLVVFVFCLCALGGTVFFSEAQDSAPKKGSKKGSKGGTKKVEVAHPFYWAAPDALRGDWQGSGGYVAQVIRADDKALSVPDQLPQAEDAGKYQANIFRKFDLPNDQPVVVLQGVLSGNTVTWSGDGWSGTIVDGHFKASKGDQSFDLRHVTRTPPTLGAKAPAGATVLFDGTNLDSWAKMKEKEWLTEDGPARWHLAAGGAMEVVPRSGSLISRKSFGDSKIHLEFRNIGGPTNSGVYIQDRYEININEVYGRMDGNPCAGFDNCTPKSANPGIRCSRPPLEWQTLDIDFHAPRFDASGKKIANARATVLFNGTLLYNGRELGPVTLNAARLGEALTGPIQLQEHGMPVQFRNIWVLEIRQ
;
A
#
# COMPACT_ATOMS: atom_id res chain seq x y z
N MET A 1 -40.81 15.50 9.46
CA MET A 1 -39.85 16.57 9.75
C MET A 1 -38.63 15.92 10.37
N ARG A 2 -37.64 15.57 9.58
CA ARG A 2 -36.35 15.01 10.06
C ARG A 2 -35.27 16.05 9.77
N LEU A 3 -34.63 16.46 10.84
CA LEU A 3 -33.55 17.46 10.84
C LEU A 3 -32.28 16.78 10.30
N VAL A 4 -31.77 17.28 9.19
CA VAL A 4 -30.47 16.89 8.64
C VAL A 4 -29.48 17.96 9.08
N VAL A 5 -28.52 17.57 9.92
CA VAL A 5 -27.44 18.46 10.36
C VAL A 5 -26.31 18.34 9.33
N PHE A 6 -26.02 19.46 8.64
CA PHE A 6 -24.83 19.58 7.80
C PHE A 6 -23.66 20.12 8.63
N VAL A 7 -22.60 19.37 8.70
CA VAL A 7 -21.33 19.89 9.22
C VAL A 7 -20.53 20.43 8.04
N PHE A 8 -20.35 21.75 7.99
CA PHE A 8 -19.47 22.40 7.03
C PHE A 8 -18.04 22.39 7.57
N CYS A 9 -17.14 21.75 6.83
CA CYS A 9 -15.71 21.93 7.02
C CYS A 9 -15.22 22.92 5.94
N LEU A 10 -14.85 24.14 6.35
CA LEU A 10 -14.32 25.17 5.46
C LEU A 10 -12.85 24.85 5.19
N CYS A 11 -12.52 24.38 3.98
CA CYS A 11 -11.17 24.48 3.46
C CYS A 11 -11.16 25.50 2.33
N ALA A 12 -10.53 26.64 2.57
CA ALA A 12 -10.29 27.66 1.55
C ALA A 12 -9.16 27.21 0.65
N LEU A 13 -9.48 26.90 -0.62
CA LEU A 13 -8.68 27.19 -1.81
C LEU A 13 -9.47 26.69 -3.02
N GLY A 14 -9.69 27.58 -3.98
CA GLY A 14 -10.70 27.47 -5.03
C GLY A 14 -10.56 26.28 -5.97
N GLY A 15 -11.61 25.49 -6.02
CA GLY A 15 -11.85 24.51 -7.07
C GLY A 15 -13.35 24.25 -7.13
N THR A 16 -13.96 24.59 -8.26
CA THR A 16 -15.40 24.44 -8.51
C THR A 16 -15.75 22.97 -8.67
N VAL A 17 -16.55 22.43 -7.77
CA VAL A 17 -17.07 21.04 -7.86
C VAL A 17 -18.47 21.11 -8.47
N PHE A 18 -18.68 20.46 -9.60
CA PHE A 18 -20.00 20.25 -10.18
C PHE A 18 -20.65 19.00 -9.57
N PHE A 19 -21.82 19.15 -8.97
CA PHE A 19 -22.69 18.07 -8.58
C PHE A 19 -23.73 17.80 -9.67
N SER A 20 -23.90 16.55 -10.11
CA SER A 20 -25.03 16.15 -10.92
C SER A 20 -26.10 15.55 -10.01
N GLU A 21 -27.30 16.11 -10.02
CA GLU A 21 -28.48 15.56 -9.36
C GLU A 21 -28.96 14.31 -10.11
N ALA A 22 -29.18 13.23 -9.40
CA ALA A 22 -29.86 12.05 -9.90
C ALA A 22 -31.39 12.25 -9.72
N GLN A 23 -32.15 12.28 -10.81
CA GLN A 23 -33.60 12.31 -10.79
C GLN A 23 -34.17 10.92 -10.46
N ASP A 24 -34.96 10.88 -9.41
CA ASP A 24 -35.82 9.76 -9.04
C ASP A 24 -36.97 9.62 -10.05
N SER A 25 -37.04 8.47 -10.74
CA SER A 25 -38.25 8.09 -11.53
C SER A 25 -38.95 6.91 -10.85
N ALA A 26 -40.20 7.13 -10.47
CA ALA A 26 -41.08 6.15 -9.85
C ALA A 26 -41.44 4.97 -10.79
N PRO A 27 -41.65 3.76 -10.27
CA PRO A 27 -41.89 2.56 -11.09
C PRO A 27 -43.36 2.41 -11.50
N LYS A 28 -43.58 2.07 -12.78
CA LYS A 28 -44.87 1.59 -13.33
C LYS A 28 -45.09 0.12 -12.95
N LYS A 29 -46.34 -0.19 -12.50
CA LYS A 29 -46.82 -1.55 -12.20
C LYS A 29 -46.96 -2.37 -13.50
N GLY A 30 -46.42 -3.60 -13.50
CA GLY A 30 -46.64 -4.59 -14.56
C GLY A 30 -46.24 -6.00 -14.13
N SER A 31 -47.27 -6.83 -13.98
CA SER A 31 -47.45 -8.30 -14.00
C SER A 31 -46.33 -9.28 -13.58
N LYS A 32 -46.76 -10.17 -12.68
CA LYS A 32 -46.06 -11.35 -12.13
C LYS A 32 -45.70 -12.39 -13.21
N LYS A 33 -44.44 -12.84 -13.22
CA LYS A 33 -44.04 -14.23 -13.49
C LYS A 33 -42.87 -14.58 -12.57
N GLY A 34 -43.00 -15.69 -11.83
CA GLY A 34 -42.11 -16.12 -10.80
C GLY A 34 -40.73 -16.50 -11.38
N SER A 35 -39.70 -15.97 -10.74
CA SER A 35 -38.32 -16.37 -10.91
C SER A 35 -37.73 -16.46 -9.51
N LYS A 36 -37.06 -17.58 -9.21
CA LYS A 36 -36.42 -17.87 -7.94
C LYS A 36 -35.42 -16.74 -7.62
N GLY A 37 -35.73 -15.99 -6.56
CA GLY A 37 -34.91 -14.87 -6.13
C GLY A 37 -33.58 -15.32 -5.55
N GLY A 38 -32.52 -15.22 -6.32
CA GLY A 38 -31.19 -15.03 -5.78
C GLY A 38 -31.13 -13.60 -5.25
N THR A 39 -31.03 -13.41 -3.94
CA THR A 39 -30.71 -12.13 -3.34
C THR A 39 -29.35 -11.68 -3.88
N LYS A 40 -29.36 -10.73 -4.83
CA LYS A 40 -28.15 -9.96 -5.14
C LYS A 40 -27.75 -9.28 -3.83
N LYS A 41 -26.63 -9.72 -3.23
CA LYS A 41 -25.96 -8.91 -2.20
C LYS A 41 -25.72 -7.55 -2.82
N VAL A 42 -26.37 -6.53 -2.30
CA VAL A 42 -26.01 -5.14 -2.58
C VAL A 42 -24.63 -4.99 -1.94
N GLU A 43 -23.61 -4.93 -2.77
CA GLU A 43 -22.25 -4.64 -2.34
C GLU A 43 -22.26 -3.20 -1.84
N VAL A 44 -22.29 -3.04 -0.51
CA VAL A 44 -22.18 -1.72 0.14
C VAL A 44 -20.78 -1.24 -0.19
N ALA A 45 -20.66 -0.16 -0.94
CA ALA A 45 -19.38 0.48 -1.18
C ALA A 45 -18.82 0.89 0.18
N HIS A 46 -17.69 0.27 0.60
CA HIS A 46 -17.02 0.63 1.82
C HIS A 46 -16.60 2.11 1.75
N PRO A 47 -16.93 2.92 2.75
CA PRO A 47 -16.50 4.30 2.76
C PRO A 47 -14.98 4.36 2.85
N PHE A 48 -14.35 5.16 1.98
CA PHE A 48 -12.93 5.44 2.05
C PHE A 48 -12.62 6.40 3.18
N TYR A 49 -11.56 6.11 3.90
CA TYR A 49 -10.89 7.05 4.78
C TYR A 49 -9.63 7.58 4.10
N TRP A 50 -9.60 8.87 3.77
CA TRP A 50 -8.44 9.49 3.16
C TRP A 50 -7.41 9.84 4.23
N ALA A 51 -6.14 9.48 3.97
CA ALA A 51 -5.07 9.87 4.86
C ALA A 51 -4.91 11.39 4.83
N ALA A 52 -4.94 12.01 6.01
CA ALA A 52 -4.68 13.44 6.17
C ALA A 52 -3.22 13.67 6.58
N PRO A 53 -2.57 14.76 6.15
CA PRO A 53 -1.30 15.18 6.69
C PRO A 53 -1.40 15.36 8.22
N ASP A 54 -0.39 14.87 8.94
CA ASP A 54 -0.30 15.01 10.39
C ASP A 54 1.18 15.17 10.79
N ALA A 55 1.51 16.29 11.41
CA ALA A 55 2.88 16.62 11.77
C ALA A 55 3.46 15.75 12.90
N LEU A 56 2.60 15.03 13.62
CA LEU A 56 3.01 14.14 14.72
C LEU A 56 3.18 12.70 14.23
N ARG A 57 2.39 12.30 13.23
CA ARG A 57 2.51 10.97 12.62
C ARG A 57 3.81 10.85 11.84
N GLY A 58 4.54 9.78 12.08
CA GLY A 58 5.76 9.51 11.35
C GLY A 58 6.87 8.96 12.23
N ASP A 59 8.06 8.98 11.67
CA ASP A 59 9.25 8.46 12.29
C ASP A 59 9.95 9.52 13.13
N TRP A 60 10.46 9.12 14.30
CA TRP A 60 11.13 10.00 15.25
C TRP A 60 12.48 9.39 15.65
N GLN A 61 13.53 10.19 15.60
CA GLN A 61 14.91 9.76 15.89
C GLN A 61 15.68 10.83 16.63
N GLY A 62 16.60 10.42 17.49
CA GLY A 62 17.44 11.37 18.25
C GLY A 62 18.36 10.69 19.24
N SER A 63 18.43 11.22 20.46
CA SER A 63 19.29 10.73 21.51
C SER A 63 18.66 9.61 22.35
N GLY A 64 19.44 8.94 23.18
CA GLY A 64 18.98 7.90 24.10
C GLY A 64 19.02 6.48 23.53
N GLY A 65 19.40 6.31 22.26
CA GLY A 65 19.47 4.98 21.61
C GLY A 65 18.09 4.36 21.33
N TYR A 66 17.09 5.22 21.09
CA TYR A 66 15.73 4.84 20.70
C TYR A 66 15.30 5.55 19.42
N VAL A 67 14.33 4.95 18.75
CA VAL A 67 13.58 5.53 17.63
C VAL A 67 12.09 5.24 17.85
N ALA A 68 11.22 6.01 17.24
CA ALA A 68 9.78 5.80 17.38
C ALA A 68 9.05 5.86 16.04
N GLN A 69 7.99 5.05 15.94
CA GLN A 69 6.94 5.20 14.92
C GLN A 69 5.69 5.68 15.61
N VAL A 70 5.25 6.89 15.27
CA VAL A 70 4.03 7.50 15.82
C VAL A 70 2.91 7.36 14.81
N ILE A 71 1.78 6.81 15.25
CA ILE A 71 0.54 6.66 14.48
C ILE A 71 -0.61 7.33 15.21
N ARG A 72 -1.63 7.75 14.48
CA ARG A 72 -2.90 8.17 15.04
C ARG A 72 -3.73 6.94 15.38
N ALA A 73 -4.57 7.02 16.40
CA ALA A 73 -5.45 5.91 16.75
C ALA A 73 -6.48 5.61 15.63
N ASP A 74 -6.92 6.64 14.90
CA ASP A 74 -7.84 6.52 13.77
C ASP A 74 -7.18 6.01 12.46
N ASP A 75 -5.85 5.94 12.38
CA ASP A 75 -5.15 5.33 11.23
C ASP A 75 -5.47 3.82 11.07
N LYS A 76 -6.09 3.19 12.05
CA LYS A 76 -6.65 1.82 11.93
C LYS A 76 -7.59 1.70 10.72
N ALA A 77 -8.34 2.74 10.42
CA ALA A 77 -9.23 2.80 9.27
C ALA A 77 -8.49 2.74 7.91
N LEU A 78 -7.19 3.03 7.88
CA LEU A 78 -6.36 2.89 6.66
C LEU A 78 -5.97 1.44 6.37
N SER A 79 -6.15 0.53 7.31
CA SER A 79 -5.58 -0.81 7.24
C SER A 79 -6.60 -1.93 7.39
N VAL A 80 -7.76 -1.67 7.98
CA VAL A 80 -8.76 -2.69 8.29
C VAL A 80 -10.08 -2.33 7.62
N PRO A 81 -10.62 -3.19 6.75
CA PRO A 81 -11.95 -3.02 6.18
C PRO A 81 -12.99 -2.84 7.28
N ASP A 82 -14.00 -2.01 7.01
CA ASP A 82 -15.15 -1.73 7.90
C ASP A 82 -14.82 -1.02 9.24
N GLN A 83 -13.56 -0.63 9.48
CA GLN A 83 -13.19 0.18 10.63
C GLN A 83 -13.07 1.65 10.23
N LEU A 84 -14.17 2.39 10.37
CA LEU A 84 -14.13 3.86 10.24
C LEU A 84 -13.50 4.49 11.49
N PRO A 85 -12.88 5.68 11.35
CA PRO A 85 -12.43 6.46 12.50
C PRO A 85 -13.57 6.68 13.47
N GLN A 86 -13.30 6.47 14.75
CA GLN A 86 -14.27 6.75 15.81
C GLN A 86 -14.00 8.15 16.36
N ALA A 87 -15.05 8.87 16.73
CA ALA A 87 -14.92 10.21 17.32
C ALA A 87 -14.06 10.20 18.59
N GLU A 88 -14.10 9.09 19.33
CA GLU A 88 -13.31 8.88 20.55
C GLU A 88 -11.81 8.68 20.28
N ASP A 89 -11.40 8.39 19.05
CA ASP A 89 -9.99 8.25 18.66
C ASP A 89 -9.37 9.58 18.26
N ALA A 90 -10.17 10.63 18.12
CA ALA A 90 -9.67 11.96 17.77
C ALA A 90 -8.67 12.46 18.82
N GLY A 91 -7.48 12.88 18.37
CA GLY A 91 -6.41 13.35 19.25
C GLY A 91 -5.70 12.25 20.05
N LYS A 92 -6.01 10.97 19.80
CA LYS A 92 -5.25 9.85 20.37
C LYS A 92 -4.19 9.36 19.42
N TYR A 93 -3.04 8.98 19.99
CA TYR A 93 -1.87 8.50 19.29
C TYR A 93 -1.31 7.24 19.95
N GLN A 94 -0.57 6.46 19.18
CA GLN A 94 0.26 5.36 19.67
C GLN A 94 1.70 5.59 19.18
N ALA A 95 2.68 5.35 20.01
CA ALA A 95 4.09 5.34 19.64
C ALA A 95 4.70 3.97 19.91
N ASN A 96 5.18 3.33 18.85
CA ASN A 96 5.98 2.11 18.95
C ASN A 96 7.44 2.51 19.05
N ILE A 97 8.08 2.22 20.19
CA ILE A 97 9.47 2.58 20.47
C ILE A 97 10.37 1.38 20.17
N PHE A 98 11.40 1.60 19.38
CA PHE A 98 12.40 0.59 18.98
C PHE A 98 13.80 1.06 19.33
N ARG A 99 14.78 0.15 19.21
CA ARG A 99 16.20 0.50 19.29
C ARG A 99 16.76 1.01 17.96
N LYS A 100 16.17 0.57 16.86
CA LYS A 100 16.59 0.92 15.50
C LYS A 100 15.44 0.76 14.52
N PHE A 101 15.46 1.54 13.44
CA PHE A 101 14.56 1.33 12.30
C PHE A 101 15.00 0.16 11.40
N ASP A 102 14.09 -0.27 10.55
CA ASP A 102 14.33 -1.19 9.43
C ASP A 102 14.86 -2.57 9.82
N LEU A 103 14.50 -3.03 11.02
CA LEU A 103 14.68 -4.42 11.44
C LEU A 103 13.37 -5.18 11.21
N PRO A 104 13.28 -6.00 10.15
CA PRO A 104 12.01 -6.54 9.66
C PRO A 104 11.16 -7.31 10.68
N ASN A 105 11.80 -7.96 11.63
CA ASN A 105 11.13 -8.82 12.63
C ASN A 105 11.22 -8.27 14.06
N ASP A 106 11.65 -7.04 14.23
CA ASP A 106 11.87 -6.46 15.55
C ASP A 106 10.54 -6.09 16.24
N GLN A 107 10.44 -6.29 17.55
CA GLN A 107 9.29 -5.89 18.35
C GLN A 107 9.58 -4.54 19.02
N PRO A 108 8.59 -3.68 19.25
CA PRO A 108 8.82 -2.47 20.02
C PRO A 108 9.26 -2.84 21.42
N VAL A 109 10.26 -2.13 21.95
CA VAL A 109 10.69 -2.27 23.35
C VAL A 109 9.64 -1.75 24.31
N VAL A 110 8.81 -0.83 23.83
CA VAL A 110 7.60 -0.32 24.53
C VAL A 110 6.63 0.29 23.55
N VAL A 111 5.33 0.21 23.86
CA VAL A 111 4.25 0.90 23.16
C VAL A 111 3.67 1.95 24.12
N LEU A 112 3.71 3.21 23.69
CA LEU A 112 3.17 4.33 24.47
C LEU A 112 1.83 4.77 23.86
N GLN A 113 0.89 5.16 24.74
CA GLN A 113 -0.37 5.78 24.34
C GLN A 113 -0.29 7.29 24.58
N GLY A 114 -0.72 8.07 23.62
CA GLY A 114 -0.63 9.52 23.62
C GLY A 114 -2.01 10.18 23.50
N VAL A 115 -2.17 11.30 24.20
CA VAL A 115 -3.37 12.14 24.12
C VAL A 115 -2.95 13.57 23.83
N LEU A 116 -3.48 14.15 22.76
CA LEU A 116 -3.27 15.54 22.37
C LEU A 116 -4.17 16.48 23.17
N SER A 117 -3.56 17.47 23.78
CA SER A 117 -4.27 18.58 24.42
C SER A 117 -3.58 19.89 24.05
N GLY A 118 -4.28 20.76 23.33
CA GLY A 118 -3.65 21.94 22.72
C GLY A 118 -2.52 21.55 21.76
N ASN A 119 -1.29 22.00 22.02
CA ASN A 119 -0.12 21.68 21.20
C ASN A 119 0.78 20.60 21.82
N THR A 120 0.33 19.93 22.88
CA THR A 120 1.13 18.93 23.61
C THR A 120 0.46 17.57 23.52
N VAL A 121 1.22 16.55 23.12
CA VAL A 121 0.82 15.16 23.33
C VAL A 121 1.45 14.66 24.61
N THR A 122 0.65 14.18 25.55
CA THR A 122 1.12 13.49 26.75
C THR A 122 1.13 12.00 26.55
N TRP A 123 2.26 11.35 26.83
CA TRP A 123 2.49 9.93 26.62
C TRP A 123 2.62 9.17 27.91
N SER A 124 2.06 7.94 27.93
CA SER A 124 2.25 6.98 29.02
C SER A 124 2.20 5.55 28.51
N GLY A 125 2.85 4.65 29.23
CA GLY A 125 2.81 3.21 28.96
C GLY A 125 3.99 2.48 29.60
N ASP A 126 3.76 1.35 30.21
CA ASP A 126 4.77 0.45 30.80
C ASP A 126 5.78 1.16 31.73
N GLY A 127 5.29 2.11 32.51
CA GLY A 127 6.09 2.91 33.45
C GLY A 127 6.88 4.06 32.80
N TRP A 128 6.79 4.26 31.48
CA TRP A 128 7.27 5.44 30.81
C TRP A 128 6.26 6.58 30.89
N SER A 129 6.76 7.80 30.94
CA SER A 129 5.97 9.02 30.76
C SER A 129 6.74 10.02 29.91
N GLY A 130 6.01 10.87 29.16
CA GLY A 130 6.67 11.82 28.28
C GLY A 130 5.71 12.77 27.58
N THR A 131 6.27 13.61 26.71
CA THR A 131 5.51 14.58 25.92
C THR A 131 6.09 14.73 24.51
N ILE A 132 5.20 15.09 23.55
CA ILE A 132 5.64 15.80 22.33
C ILE A 132 5.19 17.24 22.47
N VAL A 133 6.16 18.15 22.46
CA VAL A 133 5.95 19.61 22.46
C VAL A 133 7.10 20.27 21.73
N ASP A 134 6.84 21.32 20.99
CA ASP A 134 7.82 22.11 20.22
C ASP A 134 8.77 21.24 19.34
N GLY A 135 8.22 20.19 18.75
CA GLY A 135 8.96 19.27 17.87
C GLY A 135 9.90 18.30 18.58
N HIS A 136 9.81 18.19 19.91
CA HIS A 136 10.55 17.22 20.71
C HIS A 136 9.63 16.15 21.27
N PHE A 137 9.97 14.89 21.03
CA PHE A 137 9.38 13.75 21.71
C PHE A 137 10.33 13.30 22.84
N LYS A 138 10.02 13.69 24.06
CA LYS A 138 10.80 13.31 25.25
C LYS A 138 10.02 12.34 26.09
N ALA A 139 10.67 11.27 26.56
CA ALA A 139 10.08 10.38 27.55
C ALA A 139 11.16 9.76 28.43
N SER A 140 10.76 9.32 29.63
CA SER A 140 11.65 8.70 30.60
C SER A 140 10.97 7.61 31.42
N LYS A 141 11.80 6.67 31.94
CA LYS A 141 11.45 5.63 32.90
C LYS A 141 12.69 5.34 33.76
N GLY A 142 12.68 5.75 35.04
CA GLY A 142 13.87 5.68 35.89
C GLY A 142 15.05 6.42 35.26
N ASP A 143 16.19 5.75 35.11
CA ASP A 143 17.40 6.32 34.51
C ASP A 143 17.42 6.29 32.98
N GLN A 144 16.42 5.69 32.35
CA GLN A 144 16.30 5.63 30.89
C GLN A 144 15.52 6.84 30.38
N SER A 145 16.02 7.46 29.30
CA SER A 145 15.36 8.58 28.70
C SER A 145 15.71 8.69 27.21
N PHE A 146 14.87 9.40 26.46
CA PHE A 146 15.16 9.80 25.09
C PHE A 146 14.63 11.19 24.77
N ASP A 147 15.24 11.83 23.77
CA ASP A 147 14.77 13.06 23.13
C ASP A 147 14.86 12.87 21.62
N LEU A 148 13.72 12.71 20.96
CA LEU A 148 13.62 12.43 19.55
C LEU A 148 13.01 13.63 18.84
N ARG A 149 13.33 13.76 17.53
CA ARG A 149 12.72 14.71 16.60
C ARG A 149 12.09 13.96 15.45
N HIS A 150 11.06 14.56 14.86
CA HIS A 150 10.44 14.03 13.67
C HIS A 150 11.47 13.97 12.52
N VAL A 151 11.50 12.84 11.80
CA VAL A 151 12.38 12.62 10.65
C VAL A 151 11.61 12.00 9.50
N THR A 152 11.93 12.38 8.27
CA THR A 152 11.47 11.68 7.07
C THR A 152 12.58 10.74 6.61
N ARG A 153 12.31 9.44 6.64
CA ARG A 153 13.26 8.43 6.17
C ARG A 153 13.09 8.19 4.68
N THR A 154 13.86 8.88 3.87
CA THR A 154 13.85 8.74 2.41
C THR A 154 14.40 7.36 2.00
N PRO A 155 13.65 6.55 1.23
CA PRO A 155 14.19 5.31 0.67
C PRO A 155 15.41 5.59 -0.23
N PRO A 156 16.48 4.78 -0.17
CA PRO A 156 17.72 5.06 -0.88
C PRO A 156 17.58 5.06 -2.40
N THR A 157 16.57 4.37 -2.94
CA THR A 157 16.29 4.28 -4.38
C THR A 157 15.14 5.18 -4.83
N LEU A 158 14.61 6.03 -3.95
CA LEU A 158 13.56 6.98 -4.30
C LEU A 158 14.06 7.95 -5.38
N GLY A 159 13.35 8.05 -6.51
CA GLY A 159 13.74 8.83 -7.67
C GLY A 159 14.84 8.17 -8.52
N ALA A 160 15.14 6.89 -8.32
CA ALA A 160 16.14 6.18 -9.11
C ALA A 160 15.80 6.22 -10.59
N LYS A 161 16.73 6.71 -11.39
CA LYS A 161 16.58 6.78 -12.85
C LYS A 161 16.66 5.38 -13.47
N ALA A 162 15.84 5.16 -14.48
CA ALA A 162 15.92 3.95 -15.29
C ALA A 162 17.35 3.79 -15.87
N PRO A 163 18.03 2.67 -15.65
CA PRO A 163 19.36 2.43 -16.23
C PRO A 163 19.28 2.26 -17.74
N ALA A 164 20.43 2.40 -18.41
CA ALA A 164 20.50 2.21 -19.84
C ALA A 164 19.99 0.81 -20.24
N GLY A 165 19.13 0.73 -21.25
CA GLY A 165 18.48 -0.50 -21.71
C GLY A 165 17.24 -0.91 -20.95
N ALA A 166 16.86 -0.21 -19.88
CA ALA A 166 15.58 -0.46 -19.20
C ALA A 166 14.39 -0.02 -20.06
N THR A 167 13.31 -0.77 -19.95
CA THR A 167 11.99 -0.37 -20.44
C THR A 167 11.32 0.49 -19.37
N VAL A 168 11.03 1.75 -19.67
CA VAL A 168 10.27 2.63 -18.81
C VAL A 168 8.78 2.32 -19.02
N LEU A 169 8.11 1.85 -17.97
CA LEU A 169 6.70 1.56 -18.01
C LEU A 169 5.84 2.77 -17.60
N PHE A 170 6.39 3.64 -16.75
CA PHE A 170 5.71 4.86 -16.35
C PHE A 170 6.71 5.90 -15.81
N ASP A 171 6.71 7.08 -16.42
CA ASP A 171 7.56 8.22 -16.08
C ASP A 171 6.76 9.47 -15.64
N GLY A 172 5.44 9.32 -15.50
CA GLY A 172 4.53 10.41 -15.13
C GLY A 172 3.86 11.11 -16.31
N THR A 173 4.16 10.75 -17.55
CA THR A 173 3.66 11.46 -18.74
C THR A 173 2.38 10.86 -19.34
N ASN A 174 2.29 9.52 -19.45
CA ASN A 174 1.14 8.83 -20.05
C ASN A 174 1.05 7.38 -19.56
N LEU A 175 -0.03 6.70 -19.92
CA LEU A 175 -0.28 5.29 -19.60
C LEU A 175 -0.12 4.35 -20.82
N ASP A 176 0.58 4.75 -21.86
CA ASP A 176 0.66 4.03 -23.14
C ASP A 176 1.31 2.65 -23.02
N SER A 177 2.20 2.46 -22.05
CA SER A 177 2.80 1.15 -21.73
C SER A 177 1.86 0.18 -21.03
N TRP A 178 0.64 0.64 -20.66
CA TRP A 178 -0.33 -0.10 -19.88
C TRP A 178 -1.62 -0.33 -20.65
N ALA A 179 -2.28 -1.45 -20.34
CA ALA A 179 -3.64 -1.75 -20.78
C ALA A 179 -4.49 -2.10 -19.57
N LYS A 180 -5.82 -1.92 -19.67
CA LYS A 180 -6.74 -2.49 -18.71
C LYS A 180 -6.70 -4.01 -18.88
N MET A 181 -6.60 -4.75 -17.76
CA MET A 181 -6.70 -6.19 -17.75
C MET A 181 -8.16 -6.63 -17.93
N LYS A 182 -8.40 -7.68 -18.73
CA LYS A 182 -9.74 -8.26 -18.90
C LYS A 182 -10.12 -9.05 -17.64
N GLU A 183 -11.29 -8.76 -17.10
CA GLU A 183 -11.78 -9.49 -15.93
C GLU A 183 -11.90 -10.99 -16.23
N LYS A 184 -11.41 -11.81 -15.30
CA LYS A 184 -11.45 -13.29 -15.38
C LYS A 184 -10.63 -13.93 -16.51
N GLU A 185 -9.97 -13.13 -17.33
CA GLU A 185 -9.06 -13.59 -18.37
C GLU A 185 -7.71 -12.91 -18.21
N TRP A 186 -6.91 -13.47 -17.31
CA TRP A 186 -5.56 -12.99 -17.01
C TRP A 186 -4.70 -12.94 -18.29
N LEU A 187 -3.69 -12.08 -18.30
CA LEU A 187 -2.79 -11.83 -19.43
C LEU A 187 -3.49 -11.24 -20.67
N THR A 188 -4.76 -10.90 -20.61
CA THR A 188 -5.52 -10.40 -21.75
C THR A 188 -5.88 -8.92 -21.53
N GLU A 189 -5.59 -8.11 -22.53
CA GLU A 189 -5.96 -6.68 -22.55
C GLU A 189 -7.46 -6.52 -22.84
N ASP A 190 -8.09 -5.55 -22.14
CA ASP A 190 -9.48 -5.11 -22.34
C ASP A 190 -9.53 -3.60 -22.63
N GLY A 191 -8.70 -3.15 -23.54
CA GLY A 191 -8.65 -1.76 -23.98
C GLY A 191 -7.65 -0.90 -23.19
N PRO A 192 -7.80 0.44 -23.30
CA PRO A 192 -6.84 1.36 -22.69
C PRO A 192 -6.89 1.34 -21.16
N ALA A 193 -5.75 1.68 -20.53
CA ALA A 193 -5.68 1.93 -19.11
C ALA A 193 -6.70 3.01 -18.69
N ARG A 194 -7.37 2.80 -17.55
CA ARG A 194 -8.42 3.70 -17.05
C ARG A 194 -8.07 4.39 -15.74
N TRP A 195 -6.85 4.20 -15.25
CA TRP A 195 -6.35 4.98 -14.14
C TRP A 195 -6.05 6.40 -14.59
N HIS A 196 -5.99 7.35 -13.69
CA HIS A 196 -5.72 8.74 -14.07
C HIS A 196 -4.33 9.20 -13.63
N LEU A 197 -3.82 10.21 -14.33
CA LEU A 197 -2.60 10.87 -13.94
C LEU A 197 -2.89 11.81 -12.76
N ALA A 198 -2.11 11.68 -11.71
CA ALA A 198 -2.19 12.49 -10.51
C ALA A 198 -1.02 13.47 -10.41
N ALA A 199 -1.15 14.47 -9.55
CA ALA A 199 -0.09 15.43 -9.31
C ALA A 199 1.22 14.77 -8.83
N GLY A 200 2.36 15.35 -9.20
CA GLY A 200 3.68 14.85 -8.83
C GLY A 200 4.17 13.68 -9.69
N GLY A 201 3.65 13.56 -10.92
CA GLY A 201 4.08 12.53 -11.87
C GLY A 201 3.66 11.13 -11.45
N ALA A 202 2.51 11.00 -10.84
CA ALA A 202 1.94 9.73 -10.40
C ALA A 202 0.77 9.29 -11.29
N MET A 203 0.49 7.99 -11.31
CA MET A 203 -0.80 7.44 -11.68
C MET A 203 -1.52 6.91 -10.44
N GLU A 204 -2.83 7.02 -10.43
CA GLU A 204 -3.67 6.67 -9.28
C GLU A 204 -4.71 5.64 -9.66
N VAL A 205 -4.88 4.66 -8.77
CA VAL A 205 -5.93 3.65 -8.89
C VAL A 205 -7.29 4.33 -8.89
N VAL A 206 -8.07 4.07 -9.94
CA VAL A 206 -9.49 4.46 -10.00
C VAL A 206 -10.33 3.25 -9.60
N PRO A 207 -11.06 3.30 -8.50
CA PRO A 207 -11.90 2.18 -8.08
C PRO A 207 -12.86 1.70 -9.17
N ARG A 208 -12.95 0.39 -9.33
CA ARG A 208 -13.79 -0.30 -10.35
C ARG A 208 -13.37 -0.06 -11.81
N SER A 209 -12.19 0.48 -12.04
CA SER A 209 -11.67 0.66 -13.41
C SER A 209 -10.98 -0.58 -13.97
N GLY A 210 -10.66 -1.53 -13.09
CA GLY A 210 -9.89 -2.74 -13.36
C GLY A 210 -8.39 -2.57 -13.20
N SER A 211 -7.71 -3.67 -12.97
CA SER A 211 -6.25 -3.73 -12.87
C SER A 211 -5.57 -3.37 -14.19
N LEU A 212 -4.33 -2.92 -14.11
CA LEU A 212 -3.51 -2.63 -15.28
C LEU A 212 -2.51 -3.77 -15.52
N ILE A 213 -2.24 -4.09 -16.80
CA ILE A 213 -1.12 -4.94 -17.21
C ILE A 213 -0.21 -4.18 -18.16
N SER A 214 1.10 -4.43 -18.06
CA SER A 214 2.04 -3.89 -19.03
C SER A 214 1.84 -4.57 -20.40
N ARG A 215 1.91 -3.79 -21.49
CA ARG A 215 1.81 -4.32 -22.86
C ARG A 215 3.00 -5.20 -23.23
N LYS A 216 4.15 -4.97 -22.59
CA LYS A 216 5.34 -5.79 -22.74
C LYS A 216 5.41 -6.85 -21.64
N SER A 217 5.80 -8.07 -22.03
CA SER A 217 6.11 -9.17 -21.12
C SER A 217 7.61 -9.23 -20.84
N PHE A 218 7.98 -9.71 -19.63
CA PHE A 218 9.35 -9.77 -19.14
C PHE A 218 9.65 -11.15 -18.58
N GLY A 219 10.90 -11.59 -18.77
CA GLY A 219 11.49 -12.76 -18.13
C GLY A 219 12.30 -12.35 -16.90
N ASP A 220 13.56 -12.84 -16.84
CA ASP A 220 14.50 -12.41 -15.81
C ASP A 220 14.71 -10.91 -15.87
N SER A 221 14.53 -10.22 -14.76
CA SER A 221 14.50 -8.77 -14.77
C SER A 221 14.74 -8.13 -13.41
N LYS A 222 15.31 -6.91 -13.45
CA LYS A 222 15.28 -5.98 -12.32
C LYS A 222 14.11 -5.02 -12.52
N ILE A 223 13.29 -4.89 -11.49
CA ILE A 223 12.08 -4.08 -11.51
C ILE A 223 12.22 -3.03 -10.41
N HIS A 224 11.97 -1.78 -10.75
CA HIS A 224 11.84 -0.70 -9.78
C HIS A 224 10.48 -0.05 -9.92
N LEU A 225 9.87 0.26 -8.79
CA LEU A 225 8.66 1.06 -8.76
C LEU A 225 8.54 1.83 -7.43
N GLU A 226 7.86 2.96 -7.50
CA GLU A 226 7.53 3.75 -6.33
C GLU A 226 6.01 3.77 -6.14
N PHE A 227 5.57 3.68 -4.89
CA PHE A 227 4.15 3.76 -4.57
C PHE A 227 3.93 4.53 -3.26
N ARG A 228 2.70 4.99 -3.05
CA ARG A 228 2.25 5.51 -1.74
C ARG A 228 0.78 5.21 -1.50
N ASN A 229 0.45 4.96 -0.26
CA ASN A 229 -0.92 4.82 0.21
C ASN A 229 -1.50 6.20 0.51
N ILE A 230 -2.67 6.52 -0.02
CA ILE A 230 -3.30 7.84 0.13
C ILE A 230 -4.64 7.78 0.85
N GLY A 231 -5.08 6.60 1.18
CA GLY A 231 -6.32 6.36 1.92
C GLY A 231 -6.47 4.87 2.19
N GLY A 232 -7.56 4.49 2.82
CA GLY A 232 -7.77 3.08 3.18
C GLY A 232 -9.23 2.70 3.39
N PRO A 233 -9.44 1.46 3.75
CA PRO A 233 -8.41 0.41 3.93
C PRO A 233 -7.65 0.13 2.63
N THR A 234 -6.32 0.02 2.68
CA THR A 234 -5.50 -0.18 1.48
C THR A 234 -5.30 -1.67 1.21
N ASN A 235 -5.60 -2.06 -0.01
CA ASN A 235 -5.25 -3.35 -0.58
C ASN A 235 -4.96 -3.14 -2.07
N SER A 236 -3.75 -3.50 -2.49
CA SER A 236 -3.29 -3.50 -3.87
C SER A 236 -2.16 -4.51 -3.99
N GLY A 237 -1.63 -4.70 -5.18
CA GLY A 237 -0.53 -5.62 -5.42
C GLY A 237 0.23 -5.30 -6.70
N VAL A 238 1.49 -5.72 -6.72
CA VAL A 238 2.32 -5.79 -7.93
C VAL A 238 2.51 -7.25 -8.27
N TYR A 239 2.00 -7.68 -9.43
CA TYR A 239 2.19 -9.05 -9.92
C TYR A 239 3.33 -9.10 -10.92
N ILE A 240 4.35 -9.86 -10.61
CA ILE A 240 5.44 -10.18 -11.54
C ILE A 240 4.94 -11.27 -12.46
N GLN A 241 5.04 -11.06 -13.77
CA GLN A 241 4.52 -11.96 -14.82
C GLN A 241 3.02 -12.23 -14.70
N ASP A 242 2.25 -11.36 -14.02
CA ASP A 242 0.83 -11.57 -13.69
C ASP A 242 0.59 -12.88 -12.89
N ARG A 243 1.58 -13.33 -12.14
CA ARG A 243 1.59 -14.62 -11.43
C ARG A 243 2.01 -14.54 -9.96
N TYR A 244 3.00 -13.73 -9.65
CA TYR A 244 3.61 -13.68 -8.32
C TYR A 244 3.33 -12.32 -7.70
N GLU A 245 2.38 -12.28 -6.78
CA GLU A 245 1.95 -11.06 -6.14
C GLU A 245 2.87 -10.64 -5.00
N ILE A 246 3.29 -9.39 -5.05
CA ILE A 246 3.84 -8.64 -3.93
C ILE A 246 2.75 -7.70 -3.43
N ASN A 247 2.28 -7.92 -2.20
CA ASN A 247 1.20 -7.15 -1.59
C ASN A 247 1.58 -5.68 -1.35
N ILE A 248 0.63 -4.79 -1.57
CA ILE A 248 0.70 -3.39 -1.17
C ILE A 248 -0.44 -3.10 -0.20
N ASN A 249 -0.11 -2.93 1.07
CA ASN A 249 -1.04 -2.66 2.14
C ASN A 249 -0.56 -1.48 2.99
N GLU A 250 -1.49 -0.75 3.61
CA GLU A 250 -1.13 0.23 4.63
C GLU A 250 -0.92 -0.50 5.96
N VAL A 251 0.31 -0.50 6.42
CA VAL A 251 0.73 -1.23 7.63
C VAL A 251 1.67 -0.42 8.53
N TYR A 252 1.84 0.88 8.26
CA TYR A 252 2.74 1.72 9.04
C TYR A 252 2.38 1.72 10.53
N GLY A 253 3.38 1.46 11.38
CA GLY A 253 3.22 1.40 12.83
C GLY A 253 2.35 0.24 13.35
N ARG A 254 1.83 -0.63 12.49
CA ARG A 254 1.08 -1.82 12.90
C ARG A 254 2.02 -2.98 13.17
N MET A 255 1.54 -3.90 14.01
CA MET A 255 2.29 -5.09 14.42
C MET A 255 1.65 -6.39 13.90
N ASP A 256 0.49 -6.28 13.26
CA ASP A 256 -0.35 -7.35 12.76
C ASP A 256 -0.84 -7.07 11.33
N GLY A 257 -1.47 -8.04 10.71
CA GLY A 257 -2.09 -7.90 9.39
C GLY A 257 -1.27 -8.50 8.23
N ASN A 258 -1.79 -8.30 7.02
CA ASN A 258 -1.11 -8.72 5.81
C ASN A 258 0.11 -7.83 5.54
N PRO A 259 1.25 -8.40 5.13
CA PRO A 259 2.46 -7.62 4.92
C PRO A 259 2.31 -6.65 3.73
N CYS A 260 2.90 -5.46 3.85
CA CYS A 260 3.34 -4.73 2.68
C CYS A 260 4.65 -5.34 2.17
N ALA A 261 4.85 -5.40 0.86
CA ALA A 261 5.98 -6.01 0.19
C ALA A 261 6.18 -7.52 0.45
N GLY A 262 5.18 -8.20 1.04
CA GLY A 262 5.17 -9.65 1.20
C GLY A 262 4.67 -10.35 -0.04
N PHE A 263 5.25 -11.52 -0.36
CA PHE A 263 4.68 -12.40 -1.39
C PHE A 263 3.45 -13.11 -0.85
N ASP A 264 2.34 -12.99 -1.57
CA ASP A 264 1.13 -13.73 -1.26
C ASP A 264 1.27 -15.20 -1.72
N ASN A 265 0.85 -16.11 -0.83
CA ASN A 265 0.82 -17.56 -1.08
C ASN A 265 2.16 -18.20 -1.47
N CYS A 266 3.30 -17.61 -1.18
CA CYS A 266 4.59 -18.29 -1.31
C CYS A 266 4.78 -19.35 -0.23
N THR A 267 5.29 -20.51 -0.60
CA THR A 267 5.61 -21.61 0.34
C THR A 267 7.11 -21.61 0.64
N PRO A 268 7.51 -21.72 1.92
CA PRO A 268 6.71 -21.55 3.13
C PRO A 268 6.25 -20.10 3.29
N LYS A 269 5.08 -19.89 3.90
CA LYS A 269 4.64 -18.53 4.26
C LYS A 269 5.73 -17.87 5.09
N SER A 270 6.28 -16.77 4.60
CA SER A 270 7.23 -16.01 5.40
C SER A 270 6.48 -15.29 6.52
N ALA A 271 7.11 -15.18 7.69
CA ALA A 271 6.71 -14.15 8.64
C ALA A 271 6.70 -12.80 7.92
N ASN A 272 5.82 -11.93 8.33
CA ASN A 272 5.51 -10.64 7.71
C ASN A 272 6.69 -9.64 7.84
N PRO A 273 7.64 -9.57 6.88
CA PRO A 273 8.85 -8.78 7.09
C PRO A 273 8.68 -7.29 6.80
N GLY A 274 7.64 -6.92 6.02
CA GLY A 274 7.52 -5.56 5.48
C GLY A 274 6.93 -4.52 6.44
N ILE A 275 6.30 -4.93 7.54
CA ILE A 275 5.55 -4.02 8.42
C ILE A 275 6.43 -2.90 8.96
N ARG A 276 7.63 -3.22 9.42
CA ARG A 276 8.51 -2.24 10.07
C ARG A 276 9.31 -1.37 9.12
N CYS A 277 9.38 -1.78 7.86
CA CYS A 277 10.08 -1.05 6.81
C CYS A 277 9.17 -0.06 6.10
N SER A 278 7.84 -0.10 6.36
CA SER A 278 6.87 0.83 5.76
C SER A 278 7.14 2.28 6.17
N ARG A 279 6.74 3.19 5.29
CA ARG A 279 6.70 4.63 5.55
C ARG A 279 5.27 5.06 5.87
N PRO A 280 5.08 6.19 6.55
CA PRO A 280 3.74 6.72 6.84
C PRO A 280 2.89 6.88 5.59
N PRO A 281 1.55 6.81 5.70
CA PRO A 281 0.66 7.19 4.61
C PRO A 281 1.05 8.56 4.04
N LEU A 282 0.88 8.74 2.74
CA LEU A 282 1.26 9.89 1.93
C LEU A 282 2.77 9.98 1.60
N GLU A 283 3.63 9.23 2.25
CA GLU A 283 5.05 9.14 1.91
C GLU A 283 5.30 8.11 0.81
N TRP A 284 6.24 8.46 -0.10
CA TRP A 284 6.65 7.56 -1.18
C TRP A 284 7.53 6.43 -0.66
N GLN A 285 7.28 5.23 -1.16
CA GLN A 285 7.97 3.99 -0.84
C GLN A 285 8.52 3.36 -2.09
N THR A 286 9.59 2.57 -1.99
CA THR A 286 10.23 1.91 -3.13
C THR A 286 10.19 0.40 -3.00
N LEU A 287 9.94 -0.27 -4.12
CA LEU A 287 10.18 -1.69 -4.31
C LEU A 287 11.24 -1.87 -5.39
N ASP A 288 12.33 -2.54 -5.02
CA ASP A 288 13.39 -2.95 -5.93
C ASP A 288 13.45 -4.48 -5.93
N ILE A 289 13.23 -5.07 -7.10
CA ILE A 289 13.05 -6.51 -7.25
C ILE A 289 14.05 -7.04 -8.27
N ASP A 290 14.80 -8.07 -7.90
CA ASP A 290 15.59 -8.88 -8.82
C ASP A 290 14.86 -10.22 -8.98
N PHE A 291 14.26 -10.43 -10.15
CA PHE A 291 13.38 -11.57 -10.44
C PHE A 291 14.02 -12.50 -11.44
N HIS A 292 14.00 -13.78 -11.15
CA HIS A 292 14.38 -14.86 -12.05
C HIS A 292 13.16 -15.74 -12.31
N ALA A 293 12.78 -15.86 -13.56
CA ALA A 293 11.66 -16.66 -14.03
C ALA A 293 11.87 -18.16 -13.80
N PRO A 294 10.81 -18.96 -13.71
CA PRO A 294 10.94 -20.42 -13.62
C PRO A 294 11.66 -20.99 -14.85
N ARG A 295 12.26 -22.15 -14.72
CA ARG A 295 12.95 -22.82 -15.83
C ARG A 295 12.20 -24.09 -16.23
N PHE A 296 12.23 -24.35 -17.52
CA PHE A 296 11.61 -25.50 -18.13
C PHE A 296 12.64 -26.23 -19.03
N ASP A 297 12.56 -27.55 -19.09
CA ASP A 297 13.31 -28.35 -20.04
C ASP A 297 12.69 -28.31 -21.45
N ALA A 298 13.34 -28.99 -22.40
CA ALA A 298 12.87 -29.04 -23.78
C ALA A 298 11.49 -29.70 -23.97
N SER A 299 11.03 -30.48 -23.00
CA SER A 299 9.69 -31.08 -22.99
C SER A 299 8.62 -30.16 -22.39
N GLY A 300 9.00 -28.98 -21.89
CA GLY A 300 8.11 -28.06 -21.20
C GLY A 300 7.87 -28.40 -19.74
N LYS A 301 8.61 -29.39 -19.18
CA LYS A 301 8.54 -29.71 -17.75
C LYS A 301 9.32 -28.69 -16.94
N LYS A 302 8.71 -28.15 -15.87
CA LYS A 302 9.39 -27.24 -14.95
C LYS A 302 10.53 -27.96 -14.23
N ILE A 303 11.74 -27.37 -14.29
CA ILE A 303 12.97 -27.86 -13.67
C ILE A 303 13.49 -26.96 -12.56
N ALA A 304 13.05 -25.68 -12.49
CA ALA A 304 13.35 -24.79 -11.39
C ALA A 304 12.20 -23.81 -11.15
N ASN A 305 11.98 -23.47 -9.89
CA ASN A 305 11.02 -22.43 -9.49
C ASN A 305 11.52 -21.03 -9.83
N ALA A 306 10.61 -20.10 -9.98
CA ALA A 306 10.96 -18.68 -9.99
C ALA A 306 11.62 -18.28 -8.67
N ARG A 307 12.44 -17.23 -8.70
CA ARG A 307 13.13 -16.68 -7.51
C ARG A 307 13.07 -15.17 -7.52
N ALA A 308 13.02 -14.57 -6.33
CA ALA A 308 13.10 -13.14 -6.18
C ALA A 308 13.97 -12.70 -5.01
N THR A 309 14.72 -11.61 -5.23
CA THR A 309 15.30 -10.79 -4.18
C THR A 309 14.50 -9.50 -4.14
N VAL A 310 14.05 -9.07 -2.98
CA VAL A 310 13.21 -7.88 -2.81
C VAL A 310 13.80 -6.97 -1.74
N LEU A 311 14.04 -5.71 -2.12
CA LEU A 311 14.31 -4.63 -1.19
C LEU A 311 13.05 -3.75 -1.10
N PHE A 312 12.60 -3.51 0.11
CA PHE A 312 11.51 -2.59 0.41
C PHE A 312 12.07 -1.39 1.19
N ASN A 313 11.94 -0.22 0.62
CA ASN A 313 12.54 1.00 1.16
C ASN A 313 14.06 0.85 1.47
N GLY A 314 14.77 0.08 0.65
CA GLY A 314 16.19 -0.24 0.82
C GLY A 314 16.48 -1.40 1.79
N THR A 315 15.48 -1.90 2.51
CA THR A 315 15.65 -3.04 3.43
C THR A 315 15.46 -4.35 2.68
N LEU A 316 16.44 -5.26 2.78
CA LEU A 316 16.38 -6.59 2.17
C LEU A 316 15.35 -7.47 2.89
N LEU A 317 14.22 -7.76 2.23
CA LEU A 317 13.19 -8.65 2.77
C LEU A 317 13.36 -10.10 2.32
N TYR A 318 13.71 -10.28 1.06
CA TYR A 318 13.91 -11.61 0.46
C TYR A 318 15.23 -11.62 -0.29
N ASN A 319 16.00 -12.67 -0.12
CA ASN A 319 17.28 -12.90 -0.80
C ASN A 319 17.22 -14.20 -1.60
N GLY A 320 17.01 -14.10 -2.91
CA GLY A 320 16.90 -15.27 -3.79
C GLY A 320 15.78 -16.24 -3.41
N ARG A 321 14.69 -15.73 -2.81
CA ARG A 321 13.56 -16.54 -2.34
C ARG A 321 12.92 -17.31 -3.48
N GLU A 322 12.78 -18.62 -3.34
CA GLU A 322 11.96 -19.43 -4.25
C GLU A 322 10.49 -19.04 -4.15
N LEU A 323 9.88 -18.84 -5.31
CA LEU A 323 8.47 -18.55 -5.47
C LEU A 323 7.76 -19.75 -6.07
N GLY A 324 6.55 -20.00 -5.62
CA GLY A 324 5.69 -21.01 -6.17
C GLY A 324 4.87 -21.70 -5.10
N PRO A 325 3.69 -22.14 -5.45
CA PRO A 325 3.02 -21.95 -6.74
C PRO A 325 2.67 -20.47 -7.01
N VAL A 326 2.12 -20.16 -8.18
CA VAL A 326 1.58 -18.83 -8.49
C VAL A 326 0.55 -18.40 -7.45
N THR A 327 0.38 -17.10 -7.26
CA THR A 327 -0.61 -16.53 -6.34
C THR A 327 -2.01 -17.11 -6.60
N LEU A 328 -2.79 -17.31 -5.57
CA LEU A 328 -4.06 -18.03 -5.62
C LEU A 328 -5.02 -17.51 -6.71
N ASN A 329 -5.10 -16.22 -6.89
CA ASN A 329 -5.93 -15.59 -7.92
C ASN A 329 -5.36 -15.78 -9.33
N ALA A 330 -4.05 -15.96 -9.48
CA ALA A 330 -3.35 -16.23 -10.72
C ALA A 330 -3.13 -17.75 -10.98
N ALA A 331 -3.58 -18.62 -10.08
CA ALA A 331 -3.30 -20.07 -10.12
C ALA A 331 -3.80 -20.79 -11.40
N ARG A 332 -4.67 -20.15 -12.17
CA ARG A 332 -5.19 -20.72 -13.42
C ARG A 332 -4.24 -20.59 -14.60
N LEU A 333 -3.21 -19.76 -14.49
CA LEU A 333 -2.36 -19.40 -15.62
C LEU A 333 -1.21 -20.38 -15.87
N GLY A 334 -0.84 -21.15 -14.88
CA GLY A 334 0.41 -21.89 -14.91
C GLY A 334 1.64 -20.97 -14.95
N GLU A 335 2.81 -21.47 -14.67
CA GLU A 335 4.06 -20.72 -14.73
C GLU A 335 4.59 -20.66 -16.17
N ALA A 336 5.34 -19.59 -16.49
CA ALA A 336 5.93 -19.38 -17.81
C ALA A 336 7.26 -18.63 -17.72
N LEU A 337 8.04 -18.66 -18.83
CA LEU A 337 9.31 -17.95 -18.93
C LEU A 337 9.16 -16.43 -18.91
N THR A 338 8.03 -15.91 -19.38
CA THR A 338 7.74 -14.47 -19.45
C THR A 338 6.29 -14.18 -19.09
N GLY A 339 6.03 -12.94 -18.73
CA GLY A 339 4.68 -12.40 -18.53
C GLY A 339 4.72 -10.89 -18.24
N PRO A 340 3.56 -10.21 -18.29
CA PRO A 340 3.48 -8.79 -18.02
C PRO A 340 3.61 -8.49 -16.51
N ILE A 341 3.88 -7.22 -16.20
CA ILE A 341 3.71 -6.69 -14.85
C ILE A 341 2.24 -6.26 -14.71
N GLN A 342 1.60 -6.67 -13.61
CA GLN A 342 0.26 -6.19 -13.27
C GLN A 342 0.33 -5.27 -12.05
N LEU A 343 -0.48 -4.21 -12.09
CA LEU A 343 -0.80 -3.39 -10.93
C LEU A 343 -2.27 -3.61 -10.58
N GLN A 344 -2.53 -4.03 -9.34
CA GLN A 344 -3.87 -4.44 -8.94
C GLN A 344 -4.75 -3.24 -8.59
N GLU A 345 -5.95 -3.22 -9.17
CA GLU A 345 -7.08 -2.46 -8.67
C GLU A 345 -7.88 -3.36 -7.73
N HIS A 346 -8.04 -2.96 -6.49
CA HIS A 346 -8.82 -3.68 -5.47
C HIS A 346 -9.80 -2.76 -4.74
N GLY A 347 -10.30 -1.74 -5.44
CA GLY A 347 -11.22 -0.77 -4.91
C GLY A 347 -10.60 0.30 -4.01
N MET A 348 -9.29 0.35 -3.87
CA MET A 348 -8.59 1.17 -2.89
C MET A 348 -7.62 2.17 -3.55
N PRO A 349 -7.50 3.40 -3.02
CA PRO A 349 -6.66 4.43 -3.62
C PRO A 349 -5.17 4.20 -3.27
N VAL A 350 -4.39 3.90 -4.31
CA VAL A 350 -2.93 3.82 -4.27
C VAL A 350 -2.38 4.63 -5.42
N GLN A 351 -1.28 5.31 -5.21
CA GLN A 351 -0.56 6.00 -6.28
C GLN A 351 0.75 5.29 -6.58
N PHE A 352 1.09 5.24 -7.87
CA PHE A 352 2.33 4.66 -8.39
C PHE A 352 3.07 5.68 -9.24
N ARG A 353 4.41 5.61 -9.29
CA ARG A 353 5.23 6.41 -10.18
C ARG A 353 6.58 5.74 -10.43
N ASN A 354 7.37 6.30 -11.34
CA ASN A 354 8.75 5.88 -11.63
C ASN A 354 8.89 4.37 -11.75
N ILE A 355 8.24 3.78 -12.77
CA ILE A 355 8.22 2.32 -12.97
C ILE A 355 9.07 1.97 -14.16
N TRP A 356 10.10 1.13 -13.96
CA TRP A 356 10.92 0.62 -15.03
C TRP A 356 11.36 -0.84 -14.80
N VAL A 357 11.66 -1.52 -15.89
CA VAL A 357 12.11 -2.91 -15.92
C VAL A 357 13.35 -3.04 -16.77
N LEU A 358 14.42 -3.56 -16.21
CA LEU A 358 15.65 -3.93 -16.91
C LEU A 358 15.71 -5.45 -17.07
N GLU A 359 15.60 -5.94 -18.29
CA GLU A 359 15.75 -7.36 -18.58
C GLU A 359 17.21 -7.80 -18.36
N ILE A 360 17.40 -8.91 -17.65
CA ILE A 360 18.68 -9.55 -17.42
C ILE A 360 18.92 -10.50 -18.61
N ARG A 361 19.89 -10.18 -19.44
CA ARG A 361 20.33 -11.09 -20.51
C ARG A 361 21.09 -12.25 -19.88
N GLN A 362 20.71 -13.46 -20.25
CA GLN A 362 21.43 -14.67 -19.88
C GLN A 362 22.70 -14.82 -20.73
#